data_7b2fad3954566f74890e7fb2630ea65b
#
_entry.id   7b2fad3954566f74890e7fb2630ea65b
#
_cell.length_a   1.000
_cell.length_b   1.000
_cell.length_c   1.000
_cell.angle_alpha   90.00
_cell.angle_beta   90.00
_cell.angle_gamma   90.00
#
_symmetry.space_group_name_H-M   'P 1'
#
loop_
_entity.id
_entity.type
_entity.pdbx_description
1 polymer ?
#
loop_
_entity_poly.entity_id
_entity_poly.type
_entity_poly.pdbx_seq_one_letter_code
_entity_poly.pdbx_strand_id
1 'polypeptide(L)'
;MKRFGALILFSLLAGCSVTSGEYGAIDSCLSAGQAWNYRTGKCERTAEGSVDLIRVDKSAHLMSVYRGGQLVREFRVALGRGGQEPKMQQGDGRVPEGTYRIVSHNPNSAFHLSLRIGYPTAEQVAAAARRGVNPGGDIMIHGLPNKKGWIGAKHTTVDWTDGCVAVTNTEMDWLYKAVPDGTRIEITS
;
A
#
# COMPACT_ATOMS: atom_id res chain seq x y z
N MET A 1 -40.49 -16.07 39.63
CA MET A 1 -40.36 -15.33 38.37
C MET A 1 -38.96 -14.66 38.37
N LYS A 2 -37.95 -15.27 37.69
CA LYS A 2 -36.58 -14.74 37.60
C LYS A 2 -36.42 -14.11 36.22
N ARG A 3 -36.20 -12.77 36.19
CA ARG A 3 -35.91 -12.04 34.94
C ARG A 3 -34.42 -12.19 34.62
N PHE A 4 -34.10 -12.83 33.50
CA PHE A 4 -32.79 -12.83 32.92
C PHE A 4 -32.61 -11.54 32.10
N GLY A 5 -31.74 -10.64 32.55
CA GLY A 5 -31.30 -9.49 31.79
C GLY A 5 -30.18 -9.95 30.81
N ALA A 6 -30.47 -9.82 29.50
CA ALA A 6 -29.47 -10.04 28.49
C ALA A 6 -28.50 -8.85 28.46
N LEU A 7 -27.23 -9.10 28.79
CA LEU A 7 -26.15 -8.13 28.63
C LEU A 7 -25.75 -8.12 27.13
N ILE A 8 -26.13 -7.06 26.42
CA ILE A 8 -25.65 -6.83 25.05
C ILE A 8 -24.25 -6.24 25.16
N LEU A 9 -23.24 -7.07 24.86
CA LEU A 9 -21.88 -6.59 24.68
C LEU A 9 -21.82 -5.83 23.34
N PHE A 10 -21.77 -4.50 23.41
CA PHE A 10 -21.34 -3.67 22.28
C PHE A 10 -19.84 -3.83 22.13
N SER A 11 -19.38 -4.63 21.16
CA SER A 11 -18.00 -4.61 20.71
C SER A 11 -17.77 -3.30 19.94
N LEU A 12 -17.15 -2.33 20.61
CA LEU A 12 -16.59 -1.14 19.98
C LEU A 12 -15.48 -1.60 19.02
N LEU A 13 -15.78 -1.65 17.73
CA LEU A 13 -14.76 -1.63 16.69
C LEU A 13 -14.07 -0.25 16.78
N ALA A 14 -12.97 -0.19 17.52
CA ALA A 14 -12.09 0.97 17.54
C ALA A 14 -11.44 1.06 16.14
N GLY A 15 -12.05 1.86 15.25
CA GLY A 15 -11.39 2.32 14.05
C GLY A 15 -10.13 3.06 14.47
N CYS A 16 -8.96 2.54 14.14
CA CYS A 16 -7.66 3.13 14.45
C CYS A 16 -7.45 4.36 13.59
N SER A 17 -8.03 5.50 13.99
CA SER A 17 -7.74 6.80 13.38
C SER A 17 -6.37 7.24 13.87
N VAL A 18 -5.41 7.37 12.94
CA VAL A 18 -4.08 7.91 13.25
C VAL A 18 -4.21 9.37 13.69
N THR A 19 -3.72 9.72 14.87
CA THR A 19 -3.75 11.09 15.40
C THR A 19 -2.63 11.94 14.83
N SER A 20 -2.75 13.28 14.89
CA SER A 20 -1.70 14.20 14.38
C SER A 20 -0.34 14.03 15.08
N GLY A 21 -0.30 13.59 16.33
CA GLY A 21 0.92 13.27 17.07
C GLY A 21 1.57 11.96 16.59
N GLU A 22 0.78 11.01 16.16
CA GLU A 22 1.26 9.71 15.67
C GLU A 22 1.99 9.83 14.34
N TYR A 23 1.59 10.72 13.44
CA TYR A 23 2.33 10.97 12.19
C TYR A 23 3.76 11.44 12.46
N GLY A 24 3.97 12.31 13.45
CA GLY A 24 5.31 12.75 13.85
C GLY A 24 6.17 11.60 14.40
N ALA A 25 5.58 10.69 15.17
CA ALA A 25 6.27 9.51 15.69
C ALA A 25 6.63 8.53 14.57
N ILE A 26 5.75 8.31 13.60
CA ILE A 26 5.99 7.50 12.41
C ILE A 26 7.16 8.08 11.61
N ASP A 27 7.11 9.36 11.25
CA ASP A 27 8.15 10.01 10.45
C ASP A 27 9.51 9.98 11.17
N SER A 28 9.55 10.17 12.49
CA SER A 28 10.76 10.05 13.30
C SER A 28 11.35 8.64 13.27
N CYS A 29 10.51 7.62 13.42
CA CYS A 29 10.91 6.21 13.33
C CYS A 29 11.50 5.87 11.97
N LEU A 30 10.83 6.27 10.88
CA LEU A 30 11.26 6.01 9.51
C LEU A 30 12.55 6.76 9.18
N SER A 31 12.72 7.99 9.64
CA SER A 31 13.94 8.78 9.46
C SER A 31 15.14 8.18 10.19
N ALA A 32 14.92 7.43 11.27
CA ALA A 32 15.93 6.64 11.96
C ALA A 32 16.27 5.31 11.25
N GLY A 33 15.70 5.05 10.04
CA GLY A 33 15.91 3.81 9.29
C GLY A 33 15.21 2.59 9.88
N GLN A 34 14.26 2.81 10.78
CA GLN A 34 13.49 1.75 11.45
C GLN A 34 12.13 1.54 10.79
N ALA A 35 11.40 0.50 11.20
CA ALA A 35 10.05 0.21 10.75
C ALA A 35 9.01 0.65 11.79
N TRP A 36 7.94 1.29 11.35
CA TRP A 36 6.78 1.52 12.20
C TRP A 36 5.84 0.31 12.12
N ASN A 37 5.52 -0.27 13.27
CA ASN A 37 4.55 -1.36 13.37
C ASN A 37 3.16 -0.75 13.62
N TYR A 38 2.32 -0.73 12.59
CA TYR A 38 0.98 -0.14 12.65
C TYR A 38 0.00 -0.91 13.55
N ARG A 39 0.31 -2.18 13.92
CA ARG A 39 -0.52 -2.97 14.84
C ARG A 39 -0.23 -2.65 16.29
N THR A 40 1.03 -2.38 16.60
CA THR A 40 1.48 -2.14 17.99
C THR A 40 1.71 -0.66 18.29
N GLY A 41 1.75 0.21 17.29
CA GLY A 41 2.09 1.63 17.43
C GLY A 41 3.53 1.84 17.88
N LYS A 42 4.47 0.96 17.52
CA LYS A 42 5.86 1.01 17.96
C LYS A 42 6.84 1.05 16.81
N CYS A 43 8.00 1.67 17.07
CA CYS A 43 9.15 1.65 16.20
C CYS A 43 9.96 0.37 16.42
N GLU A 44 10.27 -0.37 15.35
CA GLU A 44 10.96 -1.66 15.41
C GLU A 44 12.14 -1.70 14.45
N ARG A 45 13.14 -2.57 14.72
CA ARG A 45 14.24 -2.78 13.79
C ARG A 45 13.75 -3.52 12.55
N THR A 46 14.21 -3.08 11.38
CA THR A 46 13.96 -3.79 10.12
C THR A 46 14.77 -5.08 10.04
N ALA A 47 14.13 -6.17 9.66
CA ALA A 47 14.85 -7.39 9.29
C ALA A 47 15.54 -7.19 7.93
N GLU A 48 16.78 -7.69 7.79
CA GLU A 48 17.54 -7.66 6.54
C GLU A 48 17.12 -8.77 5.57
N GLY A 49 17.37 -8.58 4.26
CA GLY A 49 17.17 -9.55 3.19
C GLY A 49 16.01 -9.22 2.25
N SER A 50 15.85 -10.03 1.20
CA SER A 50 14.88 -9.81 0.12
C SER A 50 13.46 -10.19 0.50
N VAL A 51 12.49 -9.38 0.08
CA VAL A 51 11.05 -9.65 0.14
C VAL A 51 10.66 -10.64 -0.97
N ASP A 52 9.80 -11.60 -0.68
CA ASP A 52 9.28 -12.57 -1.66
C ASP A 52 7.78 -12.40 -1.96
N LEU A 53 7.06 -11.71 -1.07
CA LEU A 53 5.64 -11.42 -1.25
C LEU A 53 5.27 -10.05 -0.69
N ILE A 54 4.44 -9.34 -1.44
CA ILE A 54 3.77 -8.10 -1.03
C ILE A 54 2.26 -8.37 -1.02
N ARG A 55 1.55 -7.90 0.00
CA ARG A 55 0.08 -7.87 0.06
C ARG A 55 -0.40 -6.45 0.26
N VAL A 56 -1.35 -6.02 -0.55
CA VAL A 56 -2.04 -4.74 -0.41
C VAL A 56 -3.49 -5.03 -0.11
N ASP A 57 -3.92 -4.66 1.09
CA ASP A 57 -5.32 -4.63 1.50
C ASP A 57 -5.82 -3.19 1.28
N LYS A 58 -6.65 -3.00 0.26
CA LYS A 58 -7.17 -1.68 -0.11
C LYS A 58 -8.10 -1.15 0.95
N SER A 59 -8.97 -1.99 1.51
CA SER A 59 -9.95 -1.60 2.52
C SER A 59 -9.28 -1.14 3.81
N ALA A 60 -8.17 -1.76 4.19
CA ALA A 60 -7.38 -1.40 5.36
C ALA A 60 -6.38 -0.26 5.09
N HIS A 61 -6.14 0.12 3.82
CA HIS A 61 -5.05 1.02 3.42
C HIS A 61 -3.70 0.54 3.96
N LEU A 62 -3.44 -0.76 3.83
CA LEU A 62 -2.27 -1.41 4.41
C LEU A 62 -1.54 -2.24 3.35
N MET A 63 -0.23 -2.08 3.28
CA MET A 63 0.65 -2.92 2.50
C MET A 63 1.56 -3.69 3.45
N SER A 64 1.53 -5.02 3.40
CA SER A 64 2.35 -5.92 4.19
C SER A 64 3.36 -6.63 3.32
N VAL A 65 4.60 -6.74 3.76
CA VAL A 65 5.68 -7.44 3.04
C VAL A 65 6.20 -8.62 3.83
N TYR A 66 6.46 -9.71 3.12
CA TYR A 66 6.79 -11.00 3.70
C TYR A 66 8.12 -11.55 3.13
N ARG A 67 8.72 -12.44 3.93
CA ARG A 67 9.89 -13.25 3.58
C ARG A 67 9.70 -14.64 4.16
N GLY A 68 9.71 -15.66 3.29
CA GLY A 68 9.50 -17.06 3.73
C GLY A 68 8.22 -17.25 4.53
N GLY A 69 7.15 -16.52 4.19
CA GLY A 69 5.86 -16.55 4.89
C GLY A 69 5.81 -15.74 6.19
N GLN A 70 6.93 -15.15 6.64
CA GLN A 70 6.96 -14.30 7.84
C GLN A 70 6.76 -12.83 7.46
N LEU A 71 5.90 -12.13 8.22
CA LEU A 71 5.71 -10.69 8.10
C LEU A 71 7.01 -9.96 8.47
N VAL A 72 7.54 -9.15 7.54
CA VAL A 72 8.76 -8.36 7.74
C VAL A 72 8.41 -6.94 8.14
N ARG A 73 7.43 -6.33 7.43
CA ARG A 73 7.07 -4.93 7.62
C ARG A 73 5.67 -4.64 7.11
N GLU A 74 5.03 -3.61 7.69
CA GLU A 74 3.77 -3.06 7.20
C GLU A 74 3.93 -1.56 6.90
N PHE A 75 3.11 -1.08 5.96
CA PHE A 75 3.10 0.31 5.49
C PHE A 75 1.67 0.80 5.39
N ARG A 76 1.38 1.98 5.93
CA ARG A 76 0.18 2.71 5.56
C ARG A 76 0.34 3.25 4.16
N VAL A 77 -0.68 3.11 3.33
CA VAL A 77 -0.63 3.53 1.93
C VAL A 77 -1.75 4.52 1.59
N ALA A 78 -1.47 5.42 0.67
CA ALA A 78 -2.52 6.12 -0.06
C ALA A 78 -2.73 5.42 -1.40
N LEU A 79 -3.98 5.33 -1.83
CA LEU A 79 -4.41 4.59 -3.00
C LEU A 79 -4.91 5.53 -4.11
N GLY A 80 -5.56 4.95 -5.10
CA GLY A 80 -6.17 5.67 -6.19
C GLY A 80 -7.43 6.43 -5.78
N ARG A 81 -7.56 7.67 -6.19
CA ARG A 81 -8.71 8.56 -5.90
C ARG A 81 -10.04 8.10 -6.51
N GLY A 82 -10.04 7.05 -7.33
CA GLY A 82 -11.23 6.48 -7.97
C GLY A 82 -12.05 5.53 -7.07
N GLY A 83 -11.67 5.39 -5.80
CA GLY A 83 -12.37 4.57 -4.82
C GLY A 83 -11.91 3.12 -4.76
N GLN A 84 -12.61 2.32 -3.94
CA GLN A 84 -12.18 0.97 -3.56
C GLN A 84 -12.47 -0.10 -4.63
N GLU A 85 -13.35 0.17 -5.58
CA GLU A 85 -13.66 -0.78 -6.64
C GLU A 85 -12.41 -1.16 -7.46
N PRO A 86 -12.34 -2.36 -8.04
CA PRO A 86 -11.23 -2.76 -8.90
C PRO A 86 -11.08 -1.84 -10.12
N LYS A 87 -9.84 -1.67 -10.59
CA LYS A 87 -9.54 -0.95 -11.82
C LYS A 87 -10.15 -1.67 -13.02
N MET A 88 -10.91 -0.92 -13.84
CA MET A 88 -11.63 -1.46 -15.00
C MET A 88 -11.16 -0.85 -16.32
N GLN A 89 -10.65 0.38 -16.32
CA GLN A 89 -10.24 1.11 -17.51
C GLN A 89 -9.22 2.20 -17.19
N GLN A 90 -8.57 2.70 -18.23
CA GLN A 90 -7.66 3.84 -18.12
C GLN A 90 -8.41 5.08 -17.62
N GLY A 91 -7.79 5.83 -16.71
CA GLY A 91 -8.35 7.09 -16.20
C GLY A 91 -9.40 6.93 -15.09
N ASP A 92 -9.76 5.70 -14.67
CA ASP A 92 -10.71 5.49 -13.57
C ASP A 92 -10.14 5.82 -12.18
N GLY A 93 -8.83 6.07 -12.08
CA GLY A 93 -8.17 6.41 -10.82
C GLY A 93 -8.15 5.28 -9.79
N ARG A 94 -8.39 4.04 -10.18
CA ARG A 94 -8.53 2.88 -9.29
C ARG A 94 -7.28 2.01 -9.27
N VAL A 95 -7.01 1.40 -8.12
CA VAL A 95 -5.96 0.38 -7.98
C VAL A 95 -6.51 -0.96 -8.46
N PRO A 96 -5.77 -1.70 -9.33
CA PRO A 96 -6.23 -3.01 -9.79
C PRO A 96 -6.18 -4.05 -8.66
N GLU A 97 -7.10 -5.00 -8.70
CA GLU A 97 -7.07 -6.20 -7.84
C GLU A 97 -6.56 -7.41 -8.62
N GLY A 98 -5.91 -8.31 -7.89
CA GLY A 98 -5.37 -9.54 -8.46
C GLY A 98 -3.96 -9.86 -7.96
N THR A 99 -3.35 -10.84 -8.61
CA THR A 99 -1.97 -11.27 -8.36
C THR A 99 -1.09 -10.83 -9.52
N TYR A 100 -0.01 -10.13 -9.18
CA TYR A 100 0.95 -9.59 -10.15
C TYR A 100 2.38 -9.93 -9.71
N ARG A 101 3.35 -9.39 -10.46
CA ARG A 101 4.77 -9.34 -10.07
C ARG A 101 5.28 -7.92 -10.18
N ILE A 102 6.29 -7.60 -9.38
CA ILE A 102 7.11 -6.41 -9.61
C ILE A 102 7.96 -6.70 -10.85
N VAL A 103 7.90 -5.83 -11.85
CA VAL A 103 8.53 -6.06 -13.15
C VAL A 103 9.74 -5.18 -13.42
N SER A 104 9.86 -4.06 -12.73
CA SER A 104 11.05 -3.19 -12.85
C SER A 104 11.12 -2.15 -11.74
N HIS A 105 12.35 -1.66 -11.52
CA HIS A 105 12.69 -0.52 -10.68
C HIS A 105 12.86 0.74 -11.55
N ASN A 106 12.35 1.88 -11.10
CA ASN A 106 12.56 3.17 -11.76
C ASN A 106 13.23 4.17 -10.80
N PRO A 107 14.53 4.45 -10.97
CA PRO A 107 15.24 5.43 -10.15
C PRO A 107 14.92 6.88 -10.54
N ASN A 108 14.34 7.11 -11.72
CA ASN A 108 14.02 8.43 -12.26
C ASN A 108 12.52 8.76 -12.18
N SER A 109 11.85 8.25 -11.16
CA SER A 109 10.43 8.48 -10.94
C SER A 109 10.15 9.96 -10.62
N ALA A 110 9.03 10.51 -11.12
CA ALA A 110 8.51 11.79 -10.69
C ALA A 110 8.04 11.78 -9.21
N PHE A 111 7.99 10.60 -8.61
CA PHE A 111 7.54 10.32 -7.25
C PHE A 111 8.65 9.64 -6.44
N HIS A 112 9.83 10.25 -6.39
CA HIS A 112 11.03 9.79 -5.72
C HIS A 112 11.61 8.53 -6.39
N LEU A 113 11.17 7.34 -6.02
CA LEU A 113 11.48 6.05 -6.62
C LEU A 113 10.18 5.30 -6.90
N SER A 114 10.21 4.30 -7.80
CA SER A 114 9.05 3.44 -7.99
C SER A 114 9.39 2.01 -8.37
N LEU A 115 8.47 1.10 -8.00
CA LEU A 115 8.44 -0.31 -8.40
C LEU A 115 7.23 -0.52 -9.30
N ARG A 116 7.44 -0.93 -10.54
CA ARG A 116 6.36 -1.16 -11.49
C ARG A 116 5.69 -2.51 -11.24
N ILE A 117 4.36 -2.49 -11.17
CA ILE A 117 3.51 -3.68 -11.04
C ILE A 117 3.15 -4.17 -12.45
N GLY A 118 3.18 -5.49 -12.67
CA GLY A 118 2.88 -6.14 -13.93
C GLY A 118 1.38 -6.14 -14.28
N TYR A 119 0.74 -5.00 -14.18
CA TYR A 119 -0.64 -4.75 -14.65
C TYR A 119 -0.60 -4.02 -16.00
N PRO A 120 -1.53 -4.31 -16.96
CA PRO A 120 -2.52 -5.39 -16.92
C PRO A 120 -1.94 -6.75 -17.28
N THR A 121 -2.57 -7.84 -16.80
CA THR A 121 -2.29 -9.20 -17.29
C THR A 121 -2.94 -9.42 -18.66
N ALA A 122 -2.57 -10.50 -19.36
CA ALA A 122 -3.17 -10.84 -20.65
C ALA A 122 -4.69 -11.03 -20.55
N GLU A 123 -5.16 -11.63 -19.44
CA GLU A 123 -6.59 -11.83 -19.17
C GLU A 123 -7.32 -10.50 -18.97
N GLN A 124 -6.69 -9.54 -18.29
CA GLN A 124 -7.24 -8.19 -18.08
C GLN A 124 -7.28 -7.39 -19.38
N VAL A 125 -6.27 -7.53 -20.22
CA VAL A 125 -6.29 -6.94 -21.60
C VAL A 125 -7.44 -7.52 -22.39
N ALA A 126 -7.60 -8.85 -22.43
CA ALA A 126 -8.68 -9.51 -23.16
C ALA A 126 -10.07 -9.12 -22.62
N ALA A 127 -10.20 -9.01 -21.29
CA ALA A 127 -11.45 -8.59 -20.65
C ALA A 127 -11.79 -7.13 -20.97
N ALA A 128 -10.81 -6.23 -20.99
CA ALA A 128 -11.00 -4.83 -21.39
C ALA A 128 -11.40 -4.70 -22.86
N ALA A 129 -10.75 -5.46 -23.76
CA ALA A 129 -11.07 -5.49 -25.18
C ALA A 129 -12.53 -5.92 -25.42
N ARG A 130 -13.04 -6.94 -24.70
CA ARG A 130 -14.45 -7.36 -24.79
C ARG A 130 -15.44 -6.26 -24.37
N ARG A 131 -15.01 -5.33 -23.52
CA ARG A 131 -15.81 -4.16 -23.10
C ARG A 131 -15.58 -2.93 -24.00
N GLY A 132 -14.68 -3.00 -24.99
CA GLY A 132 -14.33 -1.88 -25.84
C GLY A 132 -13.57 -0.75 -25.13
N VAL A 133 -12.82 -1.07 -24.05
CA VAL A 133 -12.07 -0.09 -23.27
C VAL A 133 -10.58 -0.41 -23.21
N ASN A 134 -9.75 0.62 -22.97
CA ASN A 134 -8.33 0.46 -22.67
C ASN A 134 -8.18 0.16 -21.17
N PRO A 135 -7.53 -0.94 -20.74
CA PRO A 135 -7.33 -1.24 -19.31
C PRO A 135 -6.41 -0.23 -18.62
N GLY A 136 -5.62 0.53 -19.37
CA GLY A 136 -4.54 1.36 -18.87
C GLY A 136 -3.29 0.55 -18.52
N GLY A 137 -2.45 1.11 -17.68
CA GLY A 137 -1.17 0.54 -17.25
C GLY A 137 -0.46 1.47 -16.28
N ASP A 138 0.87 1.32 -16.19
CA ASP A 138 1.74 2.15 -15.36
C ASP A 138 1.32 2.23 -13.88
N ILE A 139 0.87 1.10 -13.36
CA ILE A 139 0.57 0.94 -11.94
C ILE A 139 1.88 0.66 -11.18
N MET A 140 2.12 1.44 -10.14
CA MET A 140 3.37 1.40 -9.39
C MET A 140 3.15 1.47 -7.88
N ILE A 141 4.12 0.94 -7.13
CA ILE A 141 4.37 1.38 -5.75
C ILE A 141 5.37 2.52 -5.88
N HIS A 142 5.13 3.70 -5.26
CA HIS A 142 5.99 4.87 -5.38
C HIS A 142 6.00 5.73 -4.13
N GLY A 143 7.00 6.60 -4.03
CA GLY A 143 7.10 7.60 -2.99
C GLY A 143 6.20 8.83 -3.23
N LEU A 144 6.55 9.93 -2.61
CA LEU A 144 5.85 11.21 -2.73
C LEU A 144 6.34 11.99 -3.97
N PRO A 145 5.52 12.92 -4.52
CA PRO A 145 5.96 13.77 -5.62
C PRO A 145 7.28 14.45 -5.29
N ASN A 146 8.18 14.58 -6.26
CA ASN A 146 9.46 15.22 -6.08
C ASN A 146 9.28 16.61 -5.46
N LYS A 147 10.16 16.98 -4.51
CA LYS A 147 10.11 18.18 -3.66
C LYS A 147 8.97 18.22 -2.63
N LYS A 148 8.14 17.17 -2.53
CA LYS A 148 7.04 17.08 -1.54
C LYS A 148 7.25 15.98 -0.48
N GLY A 149 8.46 15.40 -0.38
CA GLY A 149 8.80 14.38 0.63
C GLY A 149 8.54 14.82 2.09
N TRP A 150 8.56 16.14 2.35
CA TRP A 150 8.28 16.71 3.66
C TRP A 150 6.85 16.45 4.17
N ILE A 151 5.91 16.03 3.30
CA ILE A 151 4.55 15.65 3.72
C ILE A 151 4.60 14.44 4.64
N GLY A 152 5.60 13.55 4.46
CA GLY A 152 5.81 12.37 5.30
C GLY A 152 4.55 11.50 5.38
N ALA A 153 4.31 10.88 6.54
CA ALA A 153 3.20 9.97 6.77
C ALA A 153 1.80 10.60 6.61
N LYS A 154 1.69 11.93 6.66
CA LYS A 154 0.42 12.64 6.44
C LYS A 154 -0.18 12.41 5.04
N HIS A 155 0.61 11.96 4.06
CA HIS A 155 0.10 11.68 2.72
C HIS A 155 -1.02 10.64 2.71
N THR A 156 -1.11 9.79 3.73
CA THR A 156 -2.13 8.73 3.86
C THR A 156 -3.48 9.20 4.38
N THR A 157 -3.64 10.51 4.63
CA THR A 157 -4.94 11.07 5.08
C THR A 157 -5.99 11.11 3.98
N VAL A 158 -5.58 11.02 2.71
CA VAL A 158 -6.46 11.00 1.53
C VAL A 158 -5.88 10.10 0.46
N ASP A 159 -6.73 9.50 -0.36
CA ASP A 159 -6.36 8.81 -1.59
C ASP A 159 -6.17 9.84 -2.70
N TRP A 160 -4.95 9.89 -3.27
CA TRP A 160 -4.56 10.97 -4.16
C TRP A 160 -3.92 10.50 -5.47
N THR A 161 -3.65 9.18 -5.62
CA THR A 161 -2.98 8.67 -6.82
C THR A 161 -3.98 8.46 -7.98
N ASP A 162 -3.46 8.22 -9.16
CA ASP A 162 -4.25 7.85 -10.35
C ASP A 162 -4.40 6.33 -10.52
N GLY A 163 -4.28 5.57 -9.42
CA GLY A 163 -4.41 4.11 -9.39
C GLY A 163 -3.15 3.38 -8.93
N CYS A 164 -2.14 4.09 -8.46
CA CYS A 164 -0.93 3.55 -7.85
C CYS A 164 -1.09 3.36 -6.33
N VAL A 165 -0.08 2.76 -5.71
CA VAL A 165 0.06 2.59 -4.26
C VAL A 165 1.20 3.51 -3.80
N ALA A 166 0.89 4.49 -2.96
CA ALA A 166 1.88 5.46 -2.47
C ALA A 166 2.28 5.20 -1.02
N VAL A 167 3.57 5.35 -0.75
CA VAL A 167 4.22 5.28 0.57
C VAL A 167 5.06 6.53 0.81
N THR A 168 5.63 6.71 1.99
CA THR A 168 6.62 7.78 2.24
C THR A 168 7.90 7.53 1.45
N ASN A 169 8.71 8.59 1.24
CA ASN A 169 10.01 8.43 0.56
C ASN A 169 10.94 7.46 1.30
N THR A 170 11.01 7.55 2.63
CA THR A 170 11.85 6.67 3.44
C THR A 170 11.42 5.20 3.36
N GLU A 171 10.10 4.95 3.30
CA GLU A 171 9.57 3.61 3.08
C GLU A 171 9.87 3.12 1.67
N MET A 172 9.76 4.00 0.68
CA MET A 172 10.10 3.68 -0.70
C MET A 172 11.58 3.35 -0.88
N ASP A 173 12.50 4.06 -0.19
CA ASP A 173 13.92 3.77 -0.18
C ASP A 173 14.21 2.35 0.34
N TRP A 174 13.49 1.93 1.38
CA TRP A 174 13.60 0.57 1.91
C TRP A 174 13.03 -0.46 0.94
N LEU A 175 11.83 -0.24 0.41
CA LEU A 175 11.19 -1.15 -0.57
C LEU A 175 12.04 -1.33 -1.82
N TYR A 176 12.61 -0.25 -2.33
CA TYR A 176 13.44 -0.25 -3.52
C TYR A 176 14.68 -1.17 -3.40
N LYS A 177 15.23 -1.29 -2.19
CA LYS A 177 16.36 -2.16 -1.87
C LYS A 177 15.95 -3.59 -1.52
N ALA A 178 14.81 -3.76 -0.85
CA ALA A 178 14.39 -5.04 -0.28
C ALA A 178 13.55 -5.89 -1.24
N VAL A 179 12.93 -5.29 -2.25
CA VAL A 179 12.00 -5.96 -3.18
C VAL A 179 12.66 -6.17 -4.52
N PRO A 180 13.09 -7.39 -4.89
CA PRO A 180 13.64 -7.67 -6.21
C PRO A 180 12.56 -7.71 -7.30
N ASP A 181 13.00 -7.56 -8.57
CA ASP A 181 12.14 -7.87 -9.72
C ASP A 181 11.69 -9.33 -9.66
N GLY A 182 10.46 -9.59 -10.06
CA GLY A 182 9.83 -10.91 -9.95
C GLY A 182 9.08 -11.15 -8.64
N THR A 183 9.25 -10.29 -7.61
CA THR A 183 8.50 -10.41 -6.34
C THR A 183 7.00 -10.46 -6.60
N ARG A 184 6.31 -11.43 -5.99
CA ARG A 184 4.85 -11.55 -6.07
C ARG A 184 4.18 -10.43 -5.31
N ILE A 185 3.12 -9.87 -5.90
CA ILE A 185 2.25 -8.89 -5.24
C ILE A 185 0.79 -9.30 -5.40
N GLU A 186 0.06 -9.32 -4.29
CA GLU A 186 -1.37 -9.60 -4.19
C GLU A 186 -2.09 -8.33 -3.75
N ILE A 187 -3.11 -7.90 -4.50
CA ILE A 187 -3.91 -6.71 -4.20
C ILE A 187 -5.37 -7.13 -4.08
N THR A 188 -5.97 -6.85 -2.94
CA THR A 188 -7.36 -7.21 -2.60
C THR A 188 -8.08 -6.03 -1.93
N SER A 189 -9.41 -6.10 -1.90
CA SER A 189 -10.27 -5.24 -1.08
C SER A 189 -10.43 -5.80 0.30
#